data_54702a013235548292a795fe6ec2b62c
#
_entry.id   54702a013235548292a795fe6ec2b62c
#
_cell.length_a   1.000
_cell.length_b   1.000
_cell.length_c   1.000
_cell.angle_alpha   90.00
_cell.angle_beta   90.00
_cell.angle_gamma   90.00
#
_symmetry.space_group_name_H-M   'P 1'
#
loop_
_entity.id
_entity.type
_entity.pdbx_description
1 polymer ?
#
loop_
_entity_poly.entity_id
_entity_poly.type
_entity_poly.pdbx_seq_one_letter_code
_entity_poly.pdbx_strand_id
1 'polypeptide(L)'
;MKAPPLDAVRRALAPGELALFDAVLAEAERLEVALYLVGGPVRDLLLGRALRDVDLIVEPREDVPLGAEELARAAAPDGAQVVGHDRFGTARIESAGGALDVATVRRESYARPGALPSVEPGTLEDDLRRRDFTVNALAVPISTAARRGQPALIDLEDGRADLSRGVLRIFHPGSFLDDPTRALRAARLAERLGFRLSRGSRTALRDAIGAGAFSAVSGDRWRREFEKLFDDARRGLDPAAALRLLADWHVLGALEPGLAVPKLAVPALRRLGRSLAVPPLPAARLRPWAVGLAVWLADLDATSRRRMLRRLAVRGELAQRLIEFPRLRNRCLRTLATARGRGAVDALLGGIDDERLLALFAYAPPASRRRLLRWALEDRTRRPPITGADLVAAGLSGPVVGAALARIRLAWLDGAVHTREEAIALARELGARLGRRSAARPRKVAKRGTTRSTTAKSTKASLPAPEPSSILPPASPPTRALHPERQ
;
A
#
# COMPACT_ATOMS: atom_id res chain seq x y z
N MET A 1 1.70 21.38 28.23
CA MET A 1 2.91 20.97 27.48
C MET A 1 3.56 22.24 26.92
N LYS A 2 4.89 22.38 27.06
CA LYS A 2 5.66 23.51 26.52
C LYS A 2 5.99 23.21 25.04
N ALA A 3 6.21 24.26 24.25
CA ALA A 3 6.69 24.10 22.86
C ALA A 3 7.99 23.29 22.84
N PRO A 4 8.19 22.36 21.92
CA PRO A 4 9.48 21.71 21.76
C PRO A 4 10.52 22.75 21.30
N PRO A 5 11.68 22.83 21.98
CA PRO A 5 12.74 23.72 21.54
C PRO A 5 13.34 23.21 20.22
N LEU A 6 13.89 24.12 19.41
CA LEU A 6 14.49 23.79 18.11
C LEU A 6 15.59 22.72 18.24
N ASP A 7 16.36 22.75 19.30
CA ASP A 7 17.38 21.73 19.61
C ASP A 7 16.78 20.33 19.82
N ALA A 8 15.54 20.23 20.32
CA ALA A 8 14.88 18.95 20.45
C ALA A 8 14.48 18.40 19.07
N VAL A 9 14.07 19.27 18.16
CA VAL A 9 13.82 18.90 16.74
C VAL A 9 15.12 18.37 16.13
N ARG A 10 16.21 19.14 16.20
CA ARG A 10 17.52 18.77 15.64
C ARG A 10 18.04 17.44 16.18
N ARG A 11 17.93 17.20 17.49
CA ARG A 11 18.37 15.92 18.11
C ARG A 11 17.53 14.71 17.69
N ALA A 12 16.32 14.93 17.21
CA ALA A 12 15.42 13.85 16.80
C ALA A 12 15.58 13.42 15.34
N LEU A 13 16.36 14.19 14.55
CA LEU A 13 16.60 13.94 13.13
C LEU A 13 17.80 13.03 12.90
N ALA A 14 17.74 12.22 11.84
CA ALA A 14 18.92 11.52 11.35
C ALA A 14 19.94 12.53 10.75
N PRO A 15 21.24 12.23 10.72
CA PRO A 15 22.25 13.18 10.27
C PRO A 15 21.99 13.82 8.89
N GLY A 16 21.51 13.03 7.93
CA GLY A 16 21.21 13.56 6.59
C GLY A 16 19.92 14.39 6.54
N GLU A 17 18.90 14.04 7.32
CA GLU A 17 17.69 14.84 7.48
C GLU A 17 18.00 16.16 8.21
N LEU A 18 18.89 16.13 9.22
CA LEU A 18 19.35 17.31 9.94
C LEU A 18 20.06 18.30 8.99
N ALA A 19 20.94 17.80 8.13
CA ALA A 19 21.63 18.65 7.16
C ALA A 19 20.65 19.36 6.22
N LEU A 20 19.64 18.63 5.71
CA LEU A 20 18.59 19.21 4.86
C LEU A 20 17.72 20.21 5.65
N PHE A 21 17.37 19.88 6.90
CA PHE A 21 16.59 20.75 7.76
C PHE A 21 17.32 22.08 8.04
N ASP A 22 18.60 22.01 8.38
CA ASP A 22 19.43 23.21 8.65
C ASP A 22 19.65 24.03 7.38
N ALA A 23 19.81 23.42 6.21
CA ALA A 23 19.92 24.10 4.94
C ALA A 23 18.62 24.86 4.58
N VAL A 24 17.45 24.23 4.71
CA VAL A 24 16.15 24.86 4.47
C VAL A 24 15.90 26.00 5.48
N LEU A 25 16.26 25.82 6.75
CA LEU A 25 16.13 26.85 7.76
C LEU A 25 17.06 28.04 7.46
N ALA A 26 18.33 27.80 7.12
CA ALA A 26 19.27 28.86 6.78
C ALA A 26 18.81 29.68 5.57
N GLU A 27 18.25 29.03 4.56
CA GLU A 27 17.73 29.70 3.39
C GLU A 27 16.45 30.50 3.71
N ALA A 28 15.56 29.97 4.54
CA ALA A 28 14.39 30.71 5.02
C ALA A 28 14.77 31.95 5.85
N GLU A 29 15.85 31.88 6.66
CA GLU A 29 16.39 33.03 7.38
C GLU A 29 16.98 34.08 6.43
N ARG A 30 17.76 33.63 5.41
CA ARG A 30 18.35 34.52 4.40
C ARG A 30 17.30 35.29 3.60
N LEU A 31 16.19 34.61 3.25
CA LEU A 31 15.07 35.17 2.48
C LEU A 31 14.02 35.87 3.36
N GLU A 32 14.23 35.88 4.68
CA GLU A 32 13.30 36.42 5.68
C GLU A 32 11.85 35.91 5.53
N VAL A 33 11.67 34.63 5.13
CA VAL A 33 10.36 34.01 5.01
C VAL A 33 10.00 33.22 6.27
N ALA A 34 8.69 33.15 6.56
CA ALA A 34 8.20 32.43 7.73
C ALA A 34 8.18 30.91 7.47
N LEU A 35 8.94 30.15 8.28
CA LEU A 35 9.04 28.68 8.22
C LEU A 35 8.58 28.08 9.55
N TYR A 36 7.73 27.06 9.44
CA TYR A 36 7.11 26.37 10.57
C TYR A 36 7.32 24.87 10.49
N LEU A 37 7.59 24.23 11.63
CA LEU A 37 7.42 22.79 11.81
C LEU A 37 5.97 22.51 12.20
N VAL A 38 5.30 21.55 11.53
CA VAL A 38 3.86 21.36 11.70
C VAL A 38 3.46 19.90 11.85
N GLY A 39 2.28 19.67 12.40
CA GLY A 39 1.57 18.43 12.29
C GLY A 39 2.10 17.28 13.14
N GLY A 40 2.32 16.13 12.48
CA GLY A 40 2.80 14.90 13.11
C GLY A 40 4.07 15.05 13.92
N PRO A 41 5.12 15.68 13.39
CA PRO A 41 6.36 15.98 14.11
C PRO A 41 6.16 16.75 15.40
N VAL A 42 5.39 17.82 15.38
CA VAL A 42 5.11 18.62 16.59
C VAL A 42 4.40 17.79 17.65
N ARG A 43 3.36 17.05 17.23
CA ARG A 43 2.63 16.12 18.10
C ARG A 43 3.56 15.07 18.72
N ASP A 44 4.39 14.42 17.91
CA ASP A 44 5.24 13.32 18.36
C ASP A 44 6.32 13.82 19.33
N LEU A 45 6.91 15.00 19.09
CA LEU A 45 7.81 15.66 20.03
C LEU A 45 7.13 16.01 21.36
N LEU A 46 5.91 16.56 21.32
CA LEU A 46 5.15 16.87 22.53
C LEU A 46 4.81 15.63 23.35
N LEU A 47 4.68 14.47 22.71
CA LEU A 47 4.46 13.17 23.34
C LEU A 47 5.77 12.46 23.77
N GLY A 48 6.95 13.07 23.53
CA GLY A 48 8.25 12.43 23.79
C GLY A 48 8.52 11.21 22.90
N ARG A 49 7.93 11.17 21.70
CA ARG A 49 8.10 10.08 20.74
C ARG A 49 9.16 10.43 19.70
N ALA A 50 9.80 9.43 19.12
CA ALA A 50 10.71 9.62 18.01
C ALA A 50 9.95 10.17 16.79
N LEU A 51 10.58 11.08 16.06
CA LEU A 51 10.07 11.62 14.81
C LEU A 51 10.04 10.50 13.75
N ARG A 52 9.04 10.53 12.90
CA ARG A 52 8.91 9.61 11.76
C ARG A 52 9.20 10.29 10.44
N ASP A 53 8.74 11.51 10.33
CA ASP A 53 8.83 12.34 9.15
C ASP A 53 8.99 13.79 9.62
N VAL A 54 9.44 14.70 8.77
CA VAL A 54 9.54 16.12 9.07
C VAL A 54 8.67 16.88 8.07
N ASP A 55 7.65 17.54 8.58
CA ASP A 55 6.74 18.35 7.78
C ASP A 55 7.05 19.83 8.03
N LEU A 56 7.60 20.53 7.04
CA LEU A 56 7.81 21.95 7.07
C LEU A 56 6.77 22.66 6.21
N ILE A 57 6.32 23.83 6.66
CA ILE A 57 5.53 24.72 5.82
C ILE A 57 6.17 26.11 5.78
N VAL A 58 6.17 26.70 4.58
CA VAL A 58 6.58 28.09 4.34
C VAL A 58 5.35 28.93 4.07
N GLU A 59 5.31 30.11 4.70
CA GLU A 59 4.31 31.13 4.45
C GLU A 59 4.96 32.25 3.65
N PRO A 60 4.60 32.39 2.35
CA PRO A 60 5.13 33.45 1.51
C PRO A 60 4.76 34.83 2.04
N ARG A 61 5.59 35.81 1.77
CA ARG A 61 5.28 37.22 2.00
C ARG A 61 4.70 37.83 0.71
N GLU A 62 3.92 38.89 0.85
CA GLU A 62 3.36 39.59 -0.32
C GLU A 62 4.45 40.13 -1.27
N ASP A 63 5.57 40.65 -0.69
CA ASP A 63 6.71 41.20 -1.43
C ASP A 63 7.73 40.12 -1.88
N VAL A 64 7.65 38.89 -1.32
CA VAL A 64 8.48 37.74 -1.68
C VAL A 64 7.57 36.51 -1.83
N PRO A 65 6.93 36.34 -3.01
CA PRO A 65 5.98 35.24 -3.24
C PRO A 65 6.71 33.91 -3.49
N LEU A 66 7.59 33.53 -2.54
CA LEU A 66 8.43 32.35 -2.62
C LEU A 66 7.73 31.17 -1.94
N GLY A 67 7.39 30.15 -2.72
CA GLY A 67 6.75 28.94 -2.23
C GLY A 67 7.72 27.84 -1.83
N ALA A 68 7.15 26.64 -1.57
CA ALA A 68 7.92 25.49 -1.11
C ALA A 68 8.94 25.00 -2.14
N GLU A 69 8.62 25.06 -3.42
CA GLU A 69 9.52 24.56 -4.47
C GLU A 69 10.73 25.47 -4.66
N GLU A 70 10.52 26.77 -4.67
CA GLU A 70 11.60 27.76 -4.77
C GLU A 70 12.51 27.68 -3.53
N LEU A 71 11.93 27.60 -2.33
CA LEU A 71 12.71 27.44 -1.10
C LEU A 71 13.51 26.12 -1.10
N ALA A 72 12.87 25.02 -1.53
CA ALA A 72 13.53 23.71 -1.60
C ALA A 72 14.67 23.70 -2.62
N ARG A 73 14.50 24.34 -3.80
CA ARG A 73 15.56 24.46 -4.83
C ARG A 73 16.74 25.31 -4.35
N ALA A 74 16.46 26.41 -3.65
CA ALA A 74 17.48 27.30 -3.14
C ALA A 74 18.28 26.67 -1.97
N ALA A 75 17.63 25.82 -1.17
CA ALA A 75 18.24 25.14 -0.04
C ALA A 75 18.88 23.79 -0.37
N ALA A 76 18.62 23.23 -1.56
CA ALA A 76 19.10 21.90 -1.92
C ALA A 76 20.63 21.86 -2.05
N PRO A 77 21.33 20.95 -1.35
CA PRO A 77 22.75 20.79 -1.52
C PRO A 77 23.09 20.18 -2.89
N ASP A 78 24.37 20.33 -3.32
CA ASP A 78 24.85 19.78 -4.57
C ASP A 78 24.56 18.28 -4.68
N GLY A 79 23.98 17.87 -5.82
CA GLY A 79 23.62 16.48 -6.11
C GLY A 79 22.29 16.01 -5.48
N ALA A 80 21.58 16.84 -4.71
CA ALA A 80 20.23 16.53 -4.26
C ALA A 80 19.21 16.69 -5.39
N GLN A 81 18.14 15.88 -5.35
CA GLN A 81 17.01 16.00 -6.26
C GLN A 81 15.87 16.74 -5.56
N VAL A 82 15.26 17.72 -6.27
CA VAL A 82 14.05 18.42 -5.80
C VAL A 82 12.89 18.00 -6.70
N VAL A 83 11.86 17.41 -6.10
CA VAL A 83 10.63 17.04 -6.79
C VAL A 83 9.51 17.95 -6.31
N GLY A 84 9.11 18.88 -7.17
CA GLY A 84 7.97 19.78 -6.94
C GLY A 84 6.66 19.16 -7.39
N HIS A 85 5.56 19.57 -6.74
CA HIS A 85 4.20 19.24 -7.13
C HIS A 85 3.35 20.52 -7.14
N ASP A 86 3.41 21.27 -8.24
CA ASP A 86 2.79 22.59 -8.42
C ASP A 86 1.32 22.63 -7.99
N ARG A 87 0.56 21.59 -8.35
CA ARG A 87 -0.88 21.52 -8.01
C ARG A 87 -1.17 21.61 -6.51
N PHE A 88 -0.22 21.20 -5.66
CA PHE A 88 -0.41 21.14 -4.21
C PHE A 88 0.54 22.06 -3.45
N GLY A 89 1.40 22.80 -4.13
CA GLY A 89 2.40 23.66 -3.52
C GLY A 89 3.31 22.90 -2.56
N THR A 90 3.78 21.71 -2.94
CA THR A 90 4.67 20.89 -2.11
C THR A 90 5.95 20.57 -2.87
N ALA A 91 7.05 20.49 -2.16
CA ALA A 91 8.34 20.07 -2.68
C ALA A 91 9.00 19.04 -1.75
N ARG A 92 9.72 18.09 -2.33
CA ARG A 92 10.51 17.11 -1.63
C ARG A 92 11.96 17.23 -2.06
N ILE A 93 12.85 17.37 -1.10
CA ILE A 93 14.31 17.33 -1.31
C ILE A 93 14.76 15.92 -0.99
N GLU A 94 15.44 15.26 -1.91
CA GLU A 94 16.02 13.92 -1.71
C GLU A 94 17.54 13.98 -1.91
N SER A 95 18.28 13.49 -0.93
CA SER A 95 19.73 13.36 -0.96
C SER A 95 20.16 11.96 -0.55
N ALA A 96 21.43 11.63 -0.71
CA ALA A 96 21.98 10.32 -0.28
C ALA A 96 21.81 10.10 1.24
N GLY A 97 21.69 11.16 2.03
CA GLY A 97 21.60 11.10 3.49
C GLY A 97 20.17 11.14 4.04
N GLY A 98 19.15 11.45 3.24
CA GLY A 98 17.77 11.58 3.70
C GLY A 98 16.87 12.36 2.76
N ALA A 99 15.65 12.58 3.20
CA ALA A 99 14.65 13.37 2.46
C ALA A 99 13.89 14.31 3.40
N LEU A 100 13.44 15.46 2.87
CA LEU A 100 12.69 16.46 3.59
C LEU A 100 11.52 16.97 2.73
N ASP A 101 10.34 17.07 3.33
CA ASP A 101 9.16 17.61 2.68
C ASP A 101 8.90 19.06 3.14
N VAL A 102 8.68 19.94 2.17
CA VAL A 102 8.30 21.35 2.40
C VAL A 102 6.99 21.62 1.66
N ALA A 103 6.06 22.31 2.28
CA ALA A 103 4.81 22.72 1.65
C ALA A 103 4.60 24.24 1.79
N THR A 104 3.90 24.83 0.84
CA THR A 104 3.40 26.20 0.97
C THR A 104 2.08 26.18 1.74
N VAL A 105 1.85 27.14 2.62
CA VAL A 105 0.54 27.32 3.26
C VAL A 105 -0.56 27.43 2.22
N ARG A 106 -1.72 26.83 2.51
CA ARG A 106 -2.81 26.81 1.54
C ARG A 106 -4.16 26.62 2.21
N ARG A 107 -5.18 27.08 1.51
CA ARG A 107 -6.58 26.80 1.81
C ARG A 107 -7.10 25.69 0.90
N GLU A 108 -7.97 24.83 1.45
CA GLU A 108 -8.64 23.78 0.70
C GLU A 108 -10.16 23.97 0.79
N SER A 109 -10.84 23.79 -0.33
CA SER A 109 -12.30 23.79 -0.42
C SER A 109 -12.79 22.52 -1.14
N TYR A 110 -13.98 22.03 -0.78
CA TYR A 110 -14.52 20.78 -1.32
C TYR A 110 -15.85 21.07 -2.01
N ALA A 111 -15.89 20.87 -3.33
CA ALA A 111 -17.08 21.14 -4.15
C ALA A 111 -18.27 20.18 -3.81
N ARG A 112 -17.98 18.98 -3.31
CA ARG A 112 -18.95 17.96 -2.91
C ARG A 112 -18.28 16.92 -2.00
N PRO A 113 -19.08 16.17 -1.20
CA PRO A 113 -18.55 15.12 -0.34
C PRO A 113 -17.62 14.16 -1.06
N GLY A 114 -16.47 13.87 -0.46
CA GLY A 114 -15.46 12.94 -0.98
C GLY A 114 -14.72 13.39 -2.24
N ALA A 115 -14.94 14.61 -2.74
CA ALA A 115 -14.19 15.17 -3.87
C ALA A 115 -12.70 15.36 -3.52
N LEU A 116 -11.87 15.56 -4.54
CA LEU A 116 -10.54 16.13 -4.32
C LEU A 116 -10.70 17.61 -3.99
N PRO A 117 -9.91 18.16 -3.07
CA PRO A 117 -9.98 19.59 -2.74
C PRO A 117 -9.51 20.46 -3.92
N SER A 118 -10.15 21.60 -4.08
CA SER A 118 -9.56 22.74 -4.76
C SER A 118 -8.59 23.42 -3.81
N VAL A 119 -7.40 23.75 -4.31
CA VAL A 119 -6.30 24.32 -3.53
C VAL A 119 -6.10 25.76 -3.98
N GLU A 120 -6.03 26.66 -3.01
CA GLU A 120 -5.79 28.09 -3.20
C GLU A 120 -4.70 28.57 -2.24
N PRO A 121 -3.96 29.65 -2.55
CA PRO A 121 -3.10 30.31 -1.57
C PRO A 121 -3.89 30.61 -0.28
N GLY A 122 -3.23 30.46 0.86
CA GLY A 122 -3.86 30.66 2.16
C GLY A 122 -2.83 31.15 3.19
N THR A 123 -3.26 31.27 4.42
CA THR A 123 -2.45 31.61 5.58
C THR A 123 -2.05 30.36 6.37
N LEU A 124 -1.15 30.52 7.34
CA LEU A 124 -0.86 29.45 8.31
C LEU A 124 -2.14 28.92 9.00
N GLU A 125 -3.05 29.81 9.35
CA GLU A 125 -4.32 29.47 10.00
C GLU A 125 -5.20 28.60 9.09
N ASP A 126 -5.31 28.96 7.79
CA ASP A 126 -6.02 28.14 6.79
C ASP A 126 -5.39 26.74 6.70
N ASP A 127 -4.05 26.66 6.64
CA ASP A 127 -3.35 25.38 6.54
C ASP A 127 -3.56 24.49 7.78
N LEU A 128 -3.56 25.07 8.96
CA LEU A 128 -3.81 24.32 10.19
C LEU A 128 -5.27 23.84 10.28
N ARG A 129 -6.25 24.67 9.90
CA ARG A 129 -7.67 24.33 9.96
C ARG A 129 -8.14 23.28 8.94
N ARG A 130 -7.47 23.15 7.77
CA ARG A 130 -7.78 22.12 6.77
C ARG A 130 -7.32 20.71 7.18
N ARG A 131 -6.52 20.56 8.24
CA ARG A 131 -5.96 19.28 8.68
C ARG A 131 -7.05 18.35 9.22
N ASP A 132 -6.68 17.08 9.42
CA ASP A 132 -7.63 16.03 9.80
C ASP A 132 -8.08 16.11 11.25
N PHE A 133 -7.14 16.34 12.18
CA PHE A 133 -7.41 16.36 13.63
C PHE A 133 -6.64 17.49 14.32
N THR A 134 -7.21 18.03 15.39
CA THR A 134 -6.61 19.10 16.18
C THR A 134 -5.21 18.79 16.69
N VAL A 135 -4.96 17.53 17.05
CA VAL A 135 -3.63 17.04 17.48
C VAL A 135 -2.57 17.08 16.37
N ASN A 136 -2.98 17.18 15.11
CA ASN A 136 -2.10 17.31 13.95
C ASN A 136 -2.07 18.74 13.39
N ALA A 137 -2.72 19.69 14.05
CA ALA A 137 -2.79 21.09 13.63
C ALA A 137 -2.03 22.01 14.60
N LEU A 138 -0.94 21.52 15.12
CA LEU A 138 -0.02 22.25 15.95
C LEU A 138 1.16 22.71 15.09
N ALA A 139 1.65 23.93 15.30
CA ALA A 139 2.80 24.48 14.62
C ALA A 139 3.81 25.10 15.56
N VAL A 140 5.08 24.95 15.24
CA VAL A 140 6.21 25.59 15.93
C VAL A 140 6.89 26.51 14.93
N PRO A 141 6.94 27.85 15.19
CA PRO A 141 7.68 28.77 14.36
C PRO A 141 9.19 28.51 14.54
N ILE A 142 9.89 28.23 13.43
CA ILE A 142 11.32 27.87 13.48
C ILE A 142 12.23 28.93 12.89
N SER A 143 11.78 29.77 11.92
CA SER A 143 12.56 30.91 11.43
C SER A 143 12.29 32.17 12.25
N THR A 144 13.21 33.14 12.18
CA THR A 144 13.06 34.45 12.84
C THR A 144 11.82 35.18 12.36
N ALA A 145 11.55 35.17 11.05
CA ALA A 145 10.35 35.76 10.48
C ALA A 145 9.07 35.12 11.05
N ALA A 146 9.02 33.78 11.18
CA ALA A 146 7.89 33.07 11.75
C ALA A 146 7.65 33.37 13.23
N ARG A 147 8.69 33.71 14.00
CA ARG A 147 8.58 34.00 15.43
C ARG A 147 8.05 35.39 15.73
N ARG A 148 8.07 36.33 14.78
CA ARG A 148 7.59 37.69 14.98
C ARG A 148 6.10 37.69 15.33
N GLY A 149 5.78 38.13 16.58
CA GLY A 149 4.39 38.22 17.06
C GLY A 149 3.66 36.90 17.27
N GLN A 150 4.35 35.76 17.13
CA GLN A 150 3.74 34.44 17.30
C GLN A 150 4.13 33.79 18.63
N PRO A 151 3.24 32.98 19.25
CA PRO A 151 3.60 32.16 20.41
C PRO A 151 4.57 31.06 19.99
N ALA A 152 5.37 30.57 20.92
CA ALA A 152 6.34 29.48 20.70
C ALA A 152 5.68 28.17 20.20
N LEU A 153 4.40 27.98 20.46
CA LEU A 153 3.55 26.91 19.93
C LEU A 153 2.20 27.49 19.52
N ILE A 154 1.88 27.35 18.26
CA ILE A 154 0.60 27.78 17.66
C ILE A 154 -0.38 26.62 17.78
N ASP A 155 -1.49 26.86 18.45
CA ASP A 155 -2.54 25.88 18.76
C ASP A 155 -3.90 26.60 18.66
N LEU A 156 -4.53 26.52 17.51
CA LEU A 156 -5.76 27.26 17.19
C LEU A 156 -7.01 26.68 17.86
N GLU A 157 -6.98 25.39 18.21
CA GLU A 157 -8.17 24.63 18.54
C GLU A 157 -7.96 23.67 19.73
N ASP A 158 -7.13 24.06 20.69
CA ASP A 158 -6.84 23.25 21.90
C ASP A 158 -6.30 21.84 21.61
N GLY A 159 -5.53 21.67 20.54
CA GLY A 159 -4.89 20.40 20.17
C GLY A 159 -4.01 19.83 21.27
N ARG A 160 -3.34 20.68 22.07
CA ARG A 160 -2.56 20.26 23.26
C ARG A 160 -3.43 19.62 24.34
N ALA A 161 -4.63 20.18 24.56
CA ALA A 161 -5.57 19.60 25.53
C ALA A 161 -6.06 18.24 25.03
N ASP A 162 -6.35 18.11 23.73
CA ASP A 162 -6.75 16.84 23.11
C ASP A 162 -5.61 15.81 23.18
N LEU A 163 -4.36 16.21 22.96
CA LEU A 163 -3.17 15.37 23.18
C LEU A 163 -3.10 14.83 24.59
N SER A 164 -3.25 15.72 25.59
CA SER A 164 -3.20 15.33 27.00
C SER A 164 -4.31 14.38 27.42
N ARG A 165 -5.49 14.49 26.78
CA ARG A 165 -6.65 13.64 27.03
C ARG A 165 -6.68 12.34 26.21
N GLY A 166 -5.74 12.17 25.26
CA GLY A 166 -5.71 11.04 24.34
C GLY A 166 -6.91 11.01 23.40
N VAL A 167 -7.28 12.16 22.80
CA VAL A 167 -8.49 12.34 22.02
C VAL A 167 -8.17 12.81 20.60
N LEU A 168 -8.81 12.21 19.61
CA LEU A 168 -8.84 12.68 18.22
C LEU A 168 -10.12 13.47 17.98
N ARG A 169 -9.99 14.78 17.81
CA ARG A 169 -11.08 15.71 17.52
C ARG A 169 -10.87 16.32 16.14
N ILE A 170 -11.93 16.30 15.34
CA ILE A 170 -12.01 17.00 14.05
C ILE A 170 -12.30 18.48 14.26
N PHE A 171 -12.00 19.32 13.26
CA PHE A 171 -12.20 20.77 13.33
C PHE A 171 -13.67 21.18 13.25
N HIS A 172 -14.45 20.51 12.39
CA HIS A 172 -15.87 20.85 12.14
C HIS A 172 -16.69 19.59 11.83
N PRO A 173 -18.00 19.61 12.04
CA PRO A 173 -18.85 18.44 11.84
C PRO A 173 -18.82 17.86 10.41
N GLY A 174 -18.58 18.69 9.40
CA GLY A 174 -18.46 18.27 7.99
C GLY A 174 -17.15 17.55 7.63
N SER A 175 -16.19 17.47 8.52
CA SER A 175 -14.82 16.99 8.22
C SER A 175 -14.76 15.59 7.57
N PHE A 176 -15.64 14.65 7.97
CA PHE A 176 -15.75 13.33 7.36
C PHE A 176 -16.62 13.30 6.09
N LEU A 177 -17.45 14.33 5.87
CA LEU A 177 -18.15 14.53 4.61
C LEU A 177 -17.17 15.02 3.55
N ASP A 178 -16.34 16.00 3.87
CA ASP A 178 -15.32 16.55 2.99
C ASP A 178 -14.33 15.48 2.55
N ASP A 179 -13.73 14.78 3.50
CA ASP A 179 -12.81 13.67 3.24
C ASP A 179 -13.11 12.44 4.11
N PRO A 180 -13.93 11.50 3.63
CA PRO A 180 -14.21 10.25 4.33
C PRO A 180 -12.97 9.39 4.62
N THR A 181 -11.87 9.58 3.88
CA THR A 181 -10.62 8.83 4.13
C THR A 181 -9.98 9.18 5.48
N ARG A 182 -10.34 10.31 6.07
CA ARG A 182 -9.96 10.69 7.44
C ARG A 182 -10.37 9.63 8.48
N ALA A 183 -11.39 8.81 8.19
CA ALA A 183 -11.77 7.70 9.07
C ALA A 183 -10.67 6.62 9.17
N LEU A 184 -10.00 6.25 8.07
CA LEU A 184 -8.87 5.33 8.10
C LEU A 184 -7.65 5.97 8.78
N ARG A 185 -7.43 7.26 8.54
CA ARG A 185 -6.38 8.02 9.22
C ARG A 185 -6.63 8.07 10.73
N ALA A 186 -7.90 8.27 11.16
CA ALA A 186 -8.30 8.20 12.56
C ALA A 186 -7.97 6.84 13.19
N ALA A 187 -8.30 5.74 12.53
CA ALA A 187 -8.05 4.39 13.06
C ALA A 187 -6.54 4.10 13.21
N ARG A 188 -5.72 4.54 12.23
CA ARG A 188 -4.27 4.44 12.29
C ARG A 188 -3.68 5.27 13.44
N LEU A 189 -4.16 6.49 13.63
CA LEU A 189 -3.72 7.36 14.73
C LEU A 189 -4.20 6.85 16.08
N ALA A 190 -5.46 6.44 16.19
CA ALA A 190 -6.03 5.91 17.42
C ALA A 190 -5.28 4.66 17.90
N GLU A 191 -4.98 3.73 17.01
CA GLU A 191 -4.20 2.55 17.33
C GLU A 191 -2.76 2.91 17.72
N ARG A 192 -2.07 3.72 16.90
CA ARG A 192 -0.67 4.10 17.12
C ARG A 192 -0.44 4.87 18.41
N LEU A 193 -1.34 5.77 18.76
CA LEU A 193 -1.20 6.68 19.90
C LEU A 193 -1.91 6.17 21.16
N GLY A 194 -2.80 5.18 21.05
CA GLY A 194 -3.69 4.76 22.12
C GLY A 194 -4.83 5.77 22.37
N PHE A 195 -5.22 6.53 21.33
CA PHE A 195 -6.21 7.60 21.43
C PHE A 195 -7.60 7.09 21.02
N ARG A 196 -8.63 7.87 21.38
CA ARG A 196 -10.03 7.63 21.01
C ARG A 196 -10.61 8.80 20.23
N LEU A 197 -11.55 8.55 19.35
CA LEU A 197 -12.35 9.61 18.75
C LEU A 197 -13.16 10.35 19.84
N SER A 198 -13.23 11.68 19.77
CA SER A 198 -14.11 12.49 20.60
C SER A 198 -15.57 12.09 20.35
N ARG A 199 -16.47 12.44 21.29
CA ARG A 199 -17.91 12.19 21.12
C ARG A 199 -18.44 12.89 19.86
N GLY A 200 -18.08 14.17 19.67
CA GLY A 200 -18.47 14.93 18.47
C GLY A 200 -17.93 14.32 17.19
N SER A 201 -16.66 13.91 17.17
CA SER A 201 -16.08 13.25 15.99
C SER A 201 -16.76 11.92 15.65
N ARG A 202 -17.17 11.13 16.66
CA ARG A 202 -17.93 9.89 16.42
C ARG A 202 -19.33 10.16 15.86
N THR A 203 -19.98 11.21 16.32
CA THR A 203 -21.29 11.63 15.77
C THR A 203 -21.13 12.05 14.31
N ALA A 204 -20.20 12.95 14.01
CA ALA A 204 -19.91 13.40 12.65
C ALA A 204 -19.53 12.25 11.70
N LEU A 205 -18.80 11.24 12.20
CA LEU A 205 -18.48 10.05 11.40
C LEU A 205 -19.74 9.24 11.06
N ARG A 206 -20.65 9.04 12.02
CA ARG A 206 -21.92 8.35 11.78
C ARG A 206 -22.80 9.11 10.78
N ASP A 207 -22.85 10.44 10.91
CA ASP A 207 -23.60 11.30 10.00
C ASP A 207 -23.07 11.22 8.58
N ALA A 208 -21.73 11.24 8.40
CA ALA A 208 -21.10 11.07 7.10
C ALA A 208 -21.34 9.67 6.48
N ILE A 209 -21.38 8.62 7.30
CA ILE A 209 -21.75 7.27 6.87
C ILE A 209 -23.22 7.26 6.43
N GLY A 210 -24.12 7.82 7.23
CA GLY A 210 -25.56 7.91 6.93
C GLY A 210 -25.84 8.70 5.65
N ALA A 211 -25.06 9.75 5.39
CA ALA A 211 -25.14 10.55 4.17
C ALA A 211 -24.52 9.86 2.93
N GLY A 212 -23.96 8.65 3.06
CA GLY A 212 -23.37 7.93 1.94
C GLY A 212 -22.05 8.48 1.41
N ALA A 213 -21.37 9.38 2.14
CA ALA A 213 -20.16 10.06 1.70
C ALA A 213 -19.02 9.10 1.32
N PHE A 214 -18.98 7.92 1.94
CA PHE A 214 -17.97 6.90 1.69
C PHE A 214 -18.04 6.33 0.27
N SER A 215 -19.21 6.29 -0.35
CA SER A 215 -19.38 5.82 -1.73
C SER A 215 -18.76 6.77 -2.77
N ALA A 216 -18.69 8.07 -2.47
CA ALA A 216 -18.19 9.11 -3.36
C ALA A 216 -16.65 9.07 -3.54
N VAL A 217 -15.91 8.46 -2.62
CA VAL A 217 -14.45 8.38 -2.68
C VAL A 217 -14.01 7.29 -3.65
N SER A 218 -13.03 7.60 -4.50
CA SER A 218 -12.49 6.65 -5.48
C SER A 218 -11.78 5.45 -4.81
N GLY A 219 -11.79 4.31 -5.51
CA GLY A 219 -11.14 3.10 -5.02
C GLY A 219 -9.63 3.25 -4.81
N ASP A 220 -8.96 4.05 -5.64
CA ASP A 220 -7.53 4.34 -5.51
C ASP A 220 -7.22 5.13 -4.23
N ARG A 221 -8.07 6.08 -3.83
CA ARG A 221 -7.90 6.81 -2.56
C ARG A 221 -8.05 5.87 -1.36
N TRP A 222 -9.08 5.00 -1.36
CA TRP A 222 -9.23 3.98 -0.33
C TRP A 222 -8.03 3.04 -0.28
N ARG A 223 -7.57 2.54 -1.44
CA ARG A 223 -6.41 1.67 -1.50
C ARG A 223 -5.18 2.32 -0.88
N ARG A 224 -4.89 3.58 -1.21
CA ARG A 224 -3.75 4.32 -0.64
C ARG A 224 -3.80 4.41 0.90
N GLU A 225 -4.97 4.57 1.50
CA GLU A 225 -5.08 4.58 2.96
C GLU A 225 -4.87 3.19 3.58
N PHE A 226 -5.33 2.11 2.92
CA PHE A 226 -4.97 0.74 3.34
C PHE A 226 -3.50 0.42 3.11
N GLU A 227 -2.88 0.93 2.04
CA GLU A 227 -1.43 0.85 1.83
C GLU A 227 -0.69 1.43 3.03
N LYS A 228 -1.03 2.66 3.43
CA LYS A 228 -0.45 3.32 4.61
C LYS A 228 -0.71 2.56 5.91
N LEU A 229 -1.90 1.97 6.09
CA LEU A 229 -2.23 1.18 7.28
C LEU A 229 -1.28 -0.03 7.43
N PHE A 230 -1.05 -0.76 6.35
CA PHE A 230 -0.16 -1.92 6.38
C PHE A 230 1.32 -1.54 6.33
N ASP A 231 1.68 -0.39 5.76
CA ASP A 231 3.05 0.14 5.84
C ASP A 231 3.39 0.60 7.26
N ASP A 232 2.45 1.20 7.98
CA ASP A 232 2.62 1.56 9.40
C ASP A 232 2.86 0.31 10.28
N ALA A 233 2.42 -0.88 9.86
CA ALA A 233 2.72 -2.12 10.56
C ALA A 233 4.23 -2.44 10.59
N ARG A 234 5.02 -1.98 9.60
CA ARG A 234 6.50 -2.05 9.64
C ARG A 234 7.07 -1.25 10.81
N ARG A 235 6.33 -0.26 11.29
CA ARG A 235 6.70 0.64 12.39
C ARG A 235 5.95 0.31 13.69
N GLY A 236 5.36 -0.90 13.79
CA GLY A 236 4.76 -1.46 14.99
C GLY A 236 3.26 -1.28 15.16
N LEU A 237 2.52 -0.71 14.17
CA LEU A 237 1.05 -0.67 14.21
C LEU A 237 0.47 -2.09 14.17
N ASP A 238 -0.52 -2.40 15.05
CA ASP A 238 -1.29 -3.64 14.97
C ASP A 238 -2.43 -3.50 13.92
N PRO A 239 -2.27 -4.10 12.73
CA PRO A 239 -3.31 -3.97 11.69
C PRO A 239 -4.64 -4.62 12.11
N ALA A 240 -4.64 -5.61 13.00
CA ALA A 240 -5.87 -6.18 13.51
C ALA A 240 -6.63 -5.21 14.42
N ALA A 241 -5.92 -4.45 15.24
CA ALA A 241 -6.52 -3.44 16.11
C ALA A 241 -7.08 -2.27 15.29
N ALA A 242 -6.31 -1.75 14.33
CA ALA A 242 -6.77 -0.67 13.45
C ALA A 242 -8.02 -1.08 12.64
N LEU A 243 -8.03 -2.29 12.05
CA LEU A 243 -9.20 -2.80 11.31
C LEU A 243 -10.42 -3.02 12.21
N ARG A 244 -10.23 -3.43 13.47
CA ARG A 244 -11.32 -3.54 14.45
C ARG A 244 -11.91 -2.19 14.78
N LEU A 245 -11.10 -1.14 14.99
CA LEU A 245 -11.61 0.22 15.19
C LEU A 245 -12.49 0.65 14.02
N LEU A 246 -12.09 0.36 12.78
CA LEU A 246 -12.90 0.64 11.59
C LEU A 246 -14.22 -0.15 11.58
N ALA A 247 -14.20 -1.40 12.04
CA ALA A 247 -15.42 -2.20 12.18
C ALA A 247 -16.35 -1.66 13.26
N ASP A 248 -15.82 -1.33 14.44
CA ASP A 248 -16.56 -0.78 15.58
C ASP A 248 -17.15 0.60 15.26
N TRP A 249 -16.52 1.35 14.39
CA TRP A 249 -17.03 2.63 13.89
C TRP A 249 -17.95 2.49 12.66
N HIS A 250 -18.30 1.27 12.24
CA HIS A 250 -19.13 0.95 11.06
C HIS A 250 -18.52 1.37 9.71
N VAL A 251 -17.26 1.80 9.69
CA VAL A 251 -16.55 2.25 8.49
C VAL A 251 -16.41 1.14 7.46
N LEU A 252 -16.10 -0.09 7.90
CA LEU A 252 -15.94 -1.23 6.98
C LEU A 252 -17.23 -1.53 6.23
N GLY A 253 -18.38 -1.51 6.92
CA GLY A 253 -19.69 -1.70 6.31
C GLY A 253 -20.08 -0.58 5.34
N ALA A 254 -19.66 0.66 5.62
CA ALA A 254 -19.87 1.80 4.73
C ALA A 254 -18.98 1.74 3.46
N LEU A 255 -17.82 1.11 3.54
CA LEU A 255 -16.96 0.86 2.38
C LEU A 255 -17.51 -0.21 1.46
N GLU A 256 -17.96 -1.33 2.04
CA GLU A 256 -18.54 -2.45 1.31
C GLU A 256 -19.48 -3.22 2.24
N PRO A 257 -20.77 -3.36 1.91
CA PRO A 257 -21.72 -4.12 2.72
C PRO A 257 -21.24 -5.56 2.99
N GLY A 258 -21.30 -5.96 4.26
CA GLY A 258 -20.83 -7.27 4.72
C GLY A 258 -19.32 -7.37 4.96
N LEU A 259 -18.57 -6.28 4.77
CA LEU A 259 -17.16 -6.27 5.11
C LEU A 259 -16.95 -6.26 6.62
N ALA A 260 -16.16 -7.19 7.11
CA ALA A 260 -15.86 -7.39 8.51
C ALA A 260 -14.40 -7.78 8.74
N VAL A 261 -14.01 -7.91 9.99
CA VAL A 261 -12.73 -8.53 10.36
C VAL A 261 -13.02 -9.94 10.86
N PRO A 262 -12.79 -10.99 10.04
CA PRO A 262 -13.07 -12.37 10.44
C PRO A 262 -12.28 -12.76 11.70
N LYS A 263 -12.91 -13.49 12.62
CA LYS A 263 -12.28 -13.92 13.88
C LYS A 263 -10.97 -14.69 13.63
N LEU A 264 -10.93 -15.52 12.60
CA LEU A 264 -9.73 -16.30 12.23
C LEU A 264 -8.61 -15.43 11.64
N ALA A 265 -8.94 -14.31 11.01
CA ALA A 265 -7.94 -13.38 10.47
C ALA A 265 -7.21 -12.59 11.57
N VAL A 266 -7.83 -12.36 12.73
CA VAL A 266 -7.26 -11.50 13.79
C VAL A 266 -5.89 -11.98 14.28
N PRO A 267 -5.69 -13.25 14.70
CA PRO A 267 -4.37 -13.71 15.13
C PRO A 267 -3.35 -13.72 13.98
N ALA A 268 -3.81 -13.94 12.73
CA ALA A 268 -2.95 -13.89 11.56
C ALA A 268 -2.52 -12.45 11.24
N LEU A 269 -3.42 -11.47 11.31
CA LEU A 269 -3.11 -10.04 11.13
C LEU A 269 -2.12 -9.54 12.18
N ARG A 270 -2.31 -9.89 13.47
CA ARG A 270 -1.37 -9.55 14.54
C ARG A 270 0.02 -10.14 14.29
N ARG A 271 0.08 -11.38 13.82
CA ARG A 271 1.35 -12.02 13.48
C ARG A 271 1.97 -11.35 12.27
N LEU A 272 1.16 -11.00 11.25
CA LEU A 272 1.63 -10.25 10.10
C LEU A 272 2.25 -8.92 10.53
N GLY A 273 1.60 -8.14 11.39
CA GLY A 273 2.14 -6.87 11.92
C GLY A 273 3.53 -7.06 12.51
N ARG A 274 3.71 -8.04 13.41
CA ARG A 274 5.04 -8.36 13.97
C ARG A 274 6.04 -8.81 12.90
N SER A 275 5.61 -9.57 11.91
CA SER A 275 6.47 -10.04 10.82
C SER A 275 6.85 -8.95 9.83
N LEU A 276 6.06 -7.90 9.71
CA LEU A 276 6.41 -6.72 8.91
C LEU A 276 7.40 -5.82 9.64
N ALA A 277 7.26 -5.69 10.96
CA ALA A 277 8.20 -4.93 11.79
C ALA A 277 9.58 -5.63 11.90
N VAL A 278 9.58 -6.96 12.05
CA VAL A 278 10.79 -7.79 12.09
C VAL A 278 10.60 -8.94 11.09
N PRO A 279 11.03 -8.79 9.84
CA PRO A 279 10.79 -9.76 8.78
C PRO A 279 11.45 -11.12 9.08
N PRO A 280 10.67 -12.22 9.13
CA PRO A 280 11.22 -13.55 9.34
C PRO A 280 11.73 -14.20 8.06
N LEU A 281 11.46 -13.60 6.91
CA LEU A 281 11.79 -14.10 5.58
C LEU A 281 12.64 -13.05 4.83
N PRO A 282 13.69 -13.47 4.13
CA PRO A 282 14.44 -12.58 3.24
C PRO A 282 13.53 -12.24 2.04
N ALA A 283 13.02 -11.03 2.01
CA ALA A 283 12.14 -10.60 0.94
C ALA A 283 12.57 -9.19 0.46
N ALA A 284 13.14 -9.12 -0.73
CA ALA A 284 13.70 -7.90 -1.26
C ALA A 284 12.62 -6.85 -1.63
N ARG A 285 11.42 -7.27 -2.00
CA ARG A 285 10.35 -6.36 -2.46
C ARG A 285 8.98 -6.88 -2.05
N LEU A 286 8.55 -6.58 -0.83
CA LEU A 286 7.18 -6.84 -0.37
C LEU A 286 6.33 -5.57 -0.46
N ARG A 287 5.10 -5.74 -0.90
CA ARG A 287 4.04 -4.76 -0.73
C ARG A 287 3.22 -5.13 0.53
N PRO A 288 3.45 -4.48 1.68
CA PRO A 288 2.78 -4.85 2.95
C PRO A 288 1.27 -4.89 2.83
N TRP A 289 0.70 -3.96 2.06
CA TRP A 289 -0.73 -3.89 1.83
C TRP A 289 -1.29 -5.09 1.05
N ALA A 290 -0.57 -5.60 0.05
CA ALA A 290 -1.01 -6.78 -0.70
C ALA A 290 -1.04 -8.03 0.19
N VAL A 291 0.00 -8.20 1.03
CA VAL A 291 0.03 -9.26 2.06
C VAL A 291 -1.07 -9.07 3.09
N GLY A 292 -1.29 -7.82 3.54
CA GLY A 292 -2.35 -7.46 4.46
C GLY A 292 -3.74 -7.80 3.94
N LEU A 293 -4.03 -7.46 2.69
CA LEU A 293 -5.29 -7.83 2.03
C LEU A 293 -5.43 -9.35 1.88
N ALA A 294 -4.34 -10.06 1.51
CA ALA A 294 -4.37 -11.52 1.43
C ALA A 294 -4.74 -12.15 2.78
N VAL A 295 -4.19 -11.64 3.89
CA VAL A 295 -4.50 -12.15 5.23
C VAL A 295 -5.90 -11.71 5.68
N TRP A 296 -6.25 -10.44 5.55
CA TRP A 296 -7.54 -9.94 6.03
C TRP A 296 -8.73 -10.56 5.30
N LEU A 297 -8.66 -10.60 3.95
CA LEU A 297 -9.79 -10.99 3.12
C LEU A 297 -9.94 -12.53 2.95
N ALA A 298 -8.96 -13.32 3.40
CA ALA A 298 -8.93 -14.76 3.16
C ALA A 298 -10.13 -15.53 3.73
N ASP A 299 -10.65 -15.07 4.85
CA ASP A 299 -11.75 -15.74 5.56
C ASP A 299 -13.13 -15.09 5.31
N LEU A 300 -13.19 -14.09 4.43
CA LEU A 300 -14.44 -13.59 3.86
C LEU A 300 -14.95 -14.56 2.78
N ASP A 301 -16.25 -14.54 2.53
CA ASP A 301 -16.82 -15.25 1.38
C ASP A 301 -16.26 -14.70 0.05
N ALA A 302 -16.36 -15.51 -1.01
CA ALA A 302 -15.75 -15.18 -2.30
C ALA A 302 -16.37 -13.93 -2.94
N THR A 303 -17.66 -13.67 -2.70
CA THR A 303 -18.38 -12.53 -3.27
C THR A 303 -17.95 -11.23 -2.60
N SER A 304 -17.95 -11.18 -1.27
CA SER A 304 -17.49 -10.03 -0.48
C SER A 304 -16.03 -9.70 -0.77
N ARG A 305 -15.17 -10.72 -0.89
CA ARG A 305 -13.76 -10.54 -1.28
C ARG A 305 -13.62 -9.89 -2.65
N ARG A 306 -14.33 -10.37 -3.67
CA ARG A 306 -14.29 -9.79 -5.02
C ARG A 306 -14.83 -8.36 -5.03
N ARG A 307 -15.92 -8.08 -4.30
CA ARG A 307 -16.49 -6.72 -4.21
C ARG A 307 -15.50 -5.77 -3.57
N MET A 308 -14.87 -6.16 -2.44
CA MET A 308 -13.86 -5.33 -1.79
C MET A 308 -12.64 -5.05 -2.68
N LEU A 309 -12.12 -6.04 -3.40
CA LEU A 309 -11.01 -5.82 -4.33
C LEU A 309 -11.38 -4.85 -5.45
N ARG A 310 -12.60 -4.94 -6.00
CA ARG A 310 -13.11 -3.96 -6.97
C ARG A 310 -13.26 -2.58 -6.34
N ARG A 311 -13.78 -2.51 -5.12
CA ARG A 311 -13.94 -1.26 -4.35
C ARG A 311 -12.61 -0.54 -4.13
N LEU A 312 -11.52 -1.28 -3.94
CA LEU A 312 -10.16 -0.77 -3.82
C LEU A 312 -9.45 -0.57 -5.17
N ALA A 313 -10.12 -0.71 -6.29
CA ALA A 313 -9.53 -0.67 -7.63
C ALA A 313 -8.32 -1.62 -7.81
N VAL A 314 -8.29 -2.75 -7.10
CA VAL A 314 -7.28 -3.79 -7.28
C VAL A 314 -7.67 -4.65 -8.49
N ARG A 315 -6.78 -4.72 -9.48
CA ARG A 315 -7.04 -5.33 -10.79
C ARG A 315 -5.94 -6.31 -11.19
N GLY A 316 -6.16 -6.97 -12.33
CA GLY A 316 -5.16 -7.81 -13.00
C GLY A 316 -4.72 -9.02 -12.16
N GLU A 317 -3.46 -9.40 -12.33
CA GLU A 317 -2.88 -10.58 -11.70
C GLU A 317 -2.91 -10.53 -10.16
N LEU A 318 -2.71 -9.34 -9.56
CA LEU A 318 -2.79 -9.19 -8.12
C LEU A 318 -4.18 -9.52 -7.59
N ALA A 319 -5.24 -9.02 -8.22
CA ALA A 319 -6.61 -9.36 -7.81
C ALA A 319 -6.86 -10.86 -7.87
N GLN A 320 -6.42 -11.53 -8.94
CA GLN A 320 -6.55 -12.97 -9.10
C GLN A 320 -5.79 -13.74 -8.01
N ARG A 321 -4.56 -13.35 -7.71
CA ARG A 321 -3.77 -13.95 -6.61
C ARG A 321 -4.47 -13.82 -5.26
N LEU A 322 -5.08 -12.67 -4.95
CA LEU A 322 -5.82 -12.43 -3.71
C LEU A 322 -7.13 -13.24 -3.66
N ILE A 323 -7.83 -13.40 -4.80
CA ILE A 323 -9.03 -14.22 -4.90
C ILE A 323 -8.71 -15.71 -4.64
N GLU A 324 -7.59 -16.19 -5.16
CA GLU A 324 -7.17 -17.59 -5.07
C GLU A 324 -6.45 -17.94 -3.76
N PHE A 325 -5.95 -16.93 -3.04
CA PHE A 325 -5.15 -17.14 -1.83
C PHE A 325 -5.79 -18.07 -0.79
N PRO A 326 -7.10 -18.03 -0.48
CA PRO A 326 -7.69 -18.96 0.48
C PRO A 326 -7.55 -20.43 0.08
N ARG A 327 -7.68 -20.74 -1.20
CA ARG A 327 -7.49 -22.13 -1.72
C ARG A 327 -6.03 -22.54 -1.59
N LEU A 328 -5.11 -21.66 -1.96
CA LEU A 328 -3.67 -21.85 -1.79
C LEU A 328 -3.33 -22.08 -0.32
N ARG A 329 -3.77 -21.20 0.58
CA ARG A 329 -3.58 -21.28 2.02
C ARG A 329 -4.02 -22.64 2.57
N ASN A 330 -5.26 -23.04 2.28
CA ASN A 330 -5.83 -24.26 2.82
C ASN A 330 -5.07 -25.50 2.32
N ARG A 331 -4.69 -25.54 1.04
CA ARG A 331 -3.85 -26.59 0.48
C ARG A 331 -2.49 -26.64 1.15
N CYS A 332 -1.78 -25.50 1.21
CA CYS A 332 -0.44 -25.43 1.76
C CYS A 332 -0.39 -25.78 3.24
N LEU A 333 -1.31 -25.27 4.06
CA LEU A 333 -1.31 -25.55 5.49
C LEU A 333 -1.60 -27.02 5.80
N ARG A 334 -2.52 -27.66 5.06
CA ARG A 334 -2.78 -29.11 5.20
C ARG A 334 -1.56 -29.93 4.82
N THR A 335 -0.95 -29.64 3.68
CA THR A 335 0.23 -30.38 3.22
C THR A 335 1.43 -30.14 4.13
N LEU A 336 1.69 -28.90 4.58
CA LEU A 336 2.76 -28.60 5.53
C LEU A 336 2.58 -29.32 6.87
N ALA A 337 1.36 -29.58 7.33
CA ALA A 337 1.12 -30.29 8.57
C ALA A 337 1.59 -31.75 8.49
N THR A 338 1.42 -32.39 7.32
CA THR A 338 1.66 -33.83 7.12
C THR A 338 2.90 -34.14 6.26
N ALA A 339 3.57 -33.13 5.67
CA ALA A 339 4.72 -33.31 4.80
C ALA A 339 5.82 -34.14 5.51
N ARG A 340 6.29 -35.18 4.85
CA ARG A 340 7.48 -35.95 5.25
C ARG A 340 8.64 -35.58 4.36
N GLY A 341 9.76 -35.19 4.96
CA GLY A 341 10.96 -34.77 4.23
C GLY A 341 10.99 -33.29 3.80
N ARG A 342 12.16 -32.83 3.42
CA ARG A 342 12.45 -31.46 2.94
C ARG A 342 12.00 -31.28 1.48
N GLY A 343 12.13 -32.32 0.68
CA GLY A 343 11.70 -32.34 -0.72
C GLY A 343 10.20 -32.12 -0.89
N ALA A 344 9.38 -32.74 -0.04
CA ALA A 344 7.93 -32.54 -0.08
C ALA A 344 7.54 -31.07 0.22
N VAL A 345 8.27 -30.40 1.13
CA VAL A 345 8.08 -28.98 1.42
C VAL A 345 8.54 -28.11 0.24
N ASP A 346 9.66 -28.42 -0.40
CA ASP A 346 10.17 -27.72 -1.57
C ASP A 346 9.21 -27.82 -2.77
N ALA A 347 8.68 -29.02 -3.04
CA ALA A 347 7.68 -29.24 -4.09
C ALA A 347 6.39 -28.42 -3.87
N LEU A 348 6.03 -28.20 -2.60
CA LEU A 348 4.85 -27.40 -2.27
C LEU A 348 5.08 -25.90 -2.40
N LEU A 349 6.23 -25.40 -1.94
CA LEU A 349 6.49 -23.97 -1.78
C LEU A 349 7.28 -23.35 -2.94
N GLY A 350 7.96 -24.14 -3.77
CA GLY A 350 8.92 -23.66 -4.76
C GLY A 350 8.38 -22.70 -5.84
N GLY A 351 7.08 -22.69 -6.09
CA GLY A 351 6.42 -21.77 -7.02
C GLY A 351 5.64 -20.64 -6.36
N ILE A 352 5.79 -20.43 -5.04
CA ILE A 352 5.03 -19.41 -4.30
C ILE A 352 5.92 -18.18 -4.11
N ASP A 353 5.39 -17.00 -4.47
CA ASP A 353 6.07 -15.72 -4.26
C ASP A 353 6.15 -15.32 -2.77
N ASP A 354 7.01 -14.36 -2.47
CA ASP A 354 7.31 -13.95 -1.11
C ASP A 354 6.11 -13.32 -0.39
N GLU A 355 5.23 -12.60 -1.09
CA GLU A 355 4.02 -12.01 -0.52
C GLU A 355 3.07 -13.11 -0.02
N ARG A 356 2.85 -14.14 -0.84
CA ARG A 356 2.00 -15.28 -0.46
C ARG A 356 2.67 -16.16 0.60
N LEU A 357 4.00 -16.32 0.56
CA LEU A 357 4.75 -17.02 1.62
C LEU A 357 4.60 -16.33 2.98
N LEU A 358 4.72 -15.00 3.03
CA LEU A 358 4.53 -14.23 4.26
C LEU A 358 3.08 -14.31 4.75
N ALA A 359 2.11 -14.26 3.85
CA ALA A 359 0.71 -14.45 4.20
C ALA A 359 0.43 -15.87 4.74
N LEU A 360 1.03 -16.92 4.15
CA LEU A 360 0.97 -18.29 4.67
C LEU A 360 1.61 -18.41 6.05
N PHE A 361 2.77 -17.77 6.26
CA PHE A 361 3.46 -17.72 7.55
C PHE A 361 2.57 -17.10 8.63
N ALA A 362 1.82 -16.04 8.28
CA ALA A 362 0.90 -15.38 9.19
C ALA A 362 -0.21 -16.32 9.70
N TYR A 363 -0.70 -17.24 8.86
CA TYR A 363 -1.72 -18.23 9.24
C TYR A 363 -1.17 -19.54 9.83
N ALA A 364 0.07 -19.88 9.51
CA ALA A 364 0.60 -21.20 9.80
C ALA A 364 0.69 -21.47 11.32
N PRO A 365 0.35 -22.68 11.79
CA PRO A 365 0.63 -23.13 13.15
C PRO A 365 2.15 -23.29 13.38
N PRO A 366 2.62 -23.36 14.66
CA PRO A 366 4.05 -23.31 14.97
C PRO A 366 4.91 -24.32 14.22
N ALA A 367 4.47 -25.58 14.09
CA ALA A 367 5.20 -26.61 13.37
C ALA A 367 5.35 -26.31 11.88
N SER A 368 4.26 -25.87 11.23
CA SER A 368 4.27 -25.49 9.81
C SER A 368 5.12 -24.23 9.57
N ARG A 369 5.12 -23.26 10.50
CA ARG A 369 6.00 -22.09 10.43
C ARG A 369 7.47 -22.46 10.46
N ARG A 370 7.88 -23.38 11.35
CA ARG A 370 9.27 -23.84 11.39
C ARG A 370 9.71 -24.49 10.06
N ARG A 371 8.82 -25.29 9.44
CA ARG A 371 9.09 -25.89 8.13
C ARG A 371 9.21 -24.84 7.01
N LEU A 372 8.29 -23.87 7.01
CA LEU A 372 8.30 -22.77 6.04
C LEU A 372 9.57 -21.91 6.18
N LEU A 373 9.95 -21.55 7.41
CA LEU A 373 11.16 -20.78 7.69
C LEU A 373 12.41 -21.53 7.26
N ARG A 374 12.55 -22.80 7.63
CA ARG A 374 13.69 -23.63 7.21
C ARG A 374 13.79 -23.67 5.69
N TRP A 375 12.66 -23.92 5.02
CA TRP A 375 12.66 -23.92 3.55
C TRP A 375 13.09 -22.58 2.97
N ALA A 376 12.56 -21.47 3.46
CA ALA A 376 12.84 -20.14 2.94
C ALA A 376 14.29 -19.68 3.18
N LEU A 377 14.85 -20.04 4.34
CA LEU A 377 16.20 -19.62 4.76
C LEU A 377 17.31 -20.55 4.28
N GLU A 378 17.02 -21.86 4.19
CA GLU A 378 18.02 -22.85 3.87
C GLU A 378 17.75 -23.52 2.50
N ASP A 379 16.60 -24.18 2.34
CA ASP A 379 16.37 -25.11 1.23
C ASP A 379 16.13 -24.39 -0.11
N ARG A 380 15.52 -23.20 -0.08
CA ARG A 380 15.15 -22.45 -1.29
C ARG A 380 16.35 -22.12 -2.17
N THR A 381 17.48 -21.78 -1.58
CA THR A 381 18.71 -21.37 -2.28
C THR A 381 19.66 -22.52 -2.58
N ARG A 382 19.53 -23.65 -1.86
CA ARG A 382 20.39 -24.81 -2.08
C ARG A 382 20.15 -25.42 -3.46
N ARG A 383 21.20 -25.93 -4.07
CA ARG A 383 21.16 -26.57 -5.40
C ARG A 383 21.84 -27.94 -5.31
N PRO A 384 21.29 -28.99 -5.95
CA PRO A 384 21.98 -30.26 -6.07
C PRO A 384 23.25 -30.07 -6.89
N PRO A 385 24.30 -30.93 -6.69
CA PRO A 385 25.60 -30.83 -7.39
C PRO A 385 25.49 -31.36 -8.83
N ILE A 386 24.46 -30.96 -9.58
CA ILE A 386 24.20 -31.38 -10.96
C ILE A 386 23.44 -30.27 -11.72
N THR A 387 23.76 -30.15 -13.01
CA THR A 387 23.12 -29.18 -13.91
C THR A 387 22.32 -29.87 -15.03
N GLY A 388 21.57 -29.08 -15.81
CA GLY A 388 20.90 -29.59 -17.00
C GLY A 388 21.89 -30.09 -18.06
N ALA A 389 23.04 -29.45 -18.19
CA ALA A 389 24.11 -29.86 -19.12
C ALA A 389 24.67 -31.26 -18.76
N ASP A 390 24.85 -31.55 -17.49
CA ASP A 390 25.29 -32.87 -17.02
C ASP A 390 24.30 -33.98 -17.41
N LEU A 391 22.98 -33.68 -17.32
CA LEU A 391 21.95 -34.62 -17.71
C LEU A 391 21.84 -34.83 -19.23
N VAL A 392 22.11 -33.77 -20.01
CA VAL A 392 22.18 -33.86 -21.48
C VAL A 392 23.41 -34.73 -21.87
N ALA A 393 24.57 -34.51 -21.26
CA ALA A 393 25.74 -35.33 -21.44
C ALA A 393 25.50 -36.81 -21.02
N ALA A 394 24.63 -37.05 -20.05
CA ALA A 394 24.23 -38.38 -19.65
C ALA A 394 23.17 -39.04 -20.54
N GLY A 395 22.77 -38.39 -21.66
CA GLY A 395 21.88 -38.92 -22.68
C GLY A 395 20.40 -38.56 -22.51
N LEU A 396 20.03 -37.63 -21.61
CA LEU A 396 18.68 -37.13 -21.48
C LEU A 396 18.46 -35.93 -22.39
N SER A 397 17.23 -35.76 -22.90
CA SER A 397 16.89 -34.61 -23.79
C SER A 397 15.48 -34.09 -23.56
N GLY A 398 15.25 -32.87 -24.02
CA GLY A 398 13.93 -32.22 -24.02
C GLY A 398 13.30 -32.05 -22.62
N PRO A 399 12.00 -32.17 -22.48
CA PRO A 399 11.28 -31.96 -21.21
C PRO A 399 11.69 -32.91 -20.08
N VAL A 400 12.31 -34.07 -20.43
CA VAL A 400 12.78 -35.08 -19.45
C VAL A 400 13.88 -34.50 -18.57
N VAL A 401 14.75 -33.63 -19.10
CA VAL A 401 15.83 -32.99 -18.33
C VAL A 401 15.26 -32.16 -17.17
N GLY A 402 14.27 -31.32 -17.43
CA GLY A 402 13.62 -30.51 -16.40
C GLY A 402 12.91 -31.35 -15.32
N ALA A 403 12.20 -32.40 -15.77
CA ALA A 403 11.53 -33.30 -14.84
C ALA A 403 12.53 -34.11 -13.97
N ALA A 404 13.65 -34.52 -14.54
CA ALA A 404 14.72 -35.20 -13.82
C ALA A 404 15.38 -34.26 -12.79
N LEU A 405 15.74 -33.02 -13.18
CA LEU A 405 16.30 -32.03 -12.27
C LEU A 405 15.38 -31.76 -11.07
N ALA A 406 14.07 -31.57 -11.33
CA ALA A 406 13.10 -31.36 -10.27
C ALA A 406 13.06 -32.55 -9.30
N ARG A 407 13.06 -33.79 -9.81
CA ARG A 407 13.04 -34.98 -8.99
C ARG A 407 14.33 -35.19 -8.19
N ILE A 408 15.47 -34.94 -8.83
CA ILE A 408 16.80 -35.00 -8.18
C ILE A 408 16.87 -33.99 -7.03
N ARG A 409 16.37 -32.76 -7.25
CA ARG A 409 16.32 -31.73 -6.22
C ARG A 409 15.55 -32.21 -4.99
N LEU A 410 14.40 -32.85 -5.17
CA LEU A 410 13.61 -33.39 -4.05
C LEU A 410 14.37 -34.49 -3.30
N ALA A 411 14.93 -35.44 -4.04
CA ALA A 411 15.70 -36.56 -3.47
C ALA A 411 16.96 -36.07 -2.72
N TRP A 412 17.62 -35.06 -3.27
CA TRP A 412 18.80 -34.44 -2.65
C TRP A 412 18.46 -33.69 -1.37
N LEU A 413 17.36 -32.93 -1.33
CA LEU A 413 16.88 -32.26 -0.13
C LEU A 413 16.48 -33.27 0.96
N ASP A 414 15.95 -34.42 0.59
CA ASP A 414 15.59 -35.50 1.49
C ASP A 414 16.79 -36.37 1.93
N GLY A 415 17.99 -36.12 1.37
CA GLY A 415 19.20 -36.89 1.67
C GLY A 415 19.23 -38.29 1.04
N ALA A 416 18.45 -38.51 -0.02
CA ALA A 416 18.44 -39.77 -0.78
C ALA A 416 19.43 -39.75 -1.97
N VAL A 417 20.00 -38.60 -2.26
CA VAL A 417 21.05 -38.37 -3.28
C VAL A 417 22.07 -37.40 -2.68
N HIS A 418 23.35 -37.81 -2.70
CA HIS A 418 24.44 -37.03 -2.10
C HIS A 418 25.48 -36.63 -3.14
N THR A 419 25.70 -37.44 -4.19
CA THR A 419 26.72 -37.25 -5.20
C THR A 419 26.15 -36.95 -6.58
N ARG A 420 27.02 -36.49 -7.48
CA ARG A 420 26.66 -36.27 -8.89
C ARG A 420 26.36 -37.58 -9.60
N GLU A 421 27.05 -38.63 -9.27
CA GLU A 421 26.90 -39.98 -9.83
C GLU A 421 25.53 -40.57 -9.46
N GLU A 422 25.14 -40.47 -8.21
CA GLU A 422 23.80 -40.88 -7.73
C GLU A 422 22.68 -40.07 -8.41
N ALA A 423 22.90 -38.77 -8.62
CA ALA A 423 21.94 -37.92 -9.34
C ALA A 423 21.79 -38.34 -10.81
N ILE A 424 22.88 -38.70 -11.51
CA ILE A 424 22.84 -39.20 -12.88
C ILE A 424 22.13 -40.56 -12.94
N ALA A 425 22.43 -41.46 -12.00
CA ALA A 425 21.78 -42.76 -11.93
C ALA A 425 20.26 -42.63 -11.78
N LEU A 426 19.80 -41.78 -10.86
CA LEU A 426 18.38 -41.46 -10.67
C LEU A 426 17.75 -40.85 -11.93
N ALA A 427 18.47 -39.96 -12.64
CA ALA A 427 17.98 -39.36 -13.86
C ALA A 427 17.78 -40.36 -14.99
N ARG A 428 18.73 -41.30 -15.18
CA ARG A 428 18.65 -42.38 -16.17
C ARG A 428 17.45 -43.32 -15.90
N GLU A 429 17.20 -43.68 -14.62
CA GLU A 429 16.06 -44.47 -14.24
C GLU A 429 14.73 -43.76 -14.58
N LEU A 430 14.64 -42.46 -14.29
CA LEU A 430 13.48 -41.63 -14.63
C LEU A 430 13.27 -41.51 -16.15
N GLY A 431 14.35 -41.32 -16.90
CA GLY A 431 14.34 -41.28 -18.37
C GLY A 431 13.78 -42.57 -18.97
N ALA A 432 14.27 -43.72 -18.48
CA ALA A 432 13.79 -45.03 -18.92
C ALA A 432 12.30 -45.28 -18.57
N ARG A 433 11.82 -44.81 -17.42
CA ARG A 433 10.40 -44.89 -17.03
C ARG A 433 9.49 -44.01 -17.88
N LEU A 434 9.93 -42.76 -18.20
CA LEU A 434 9.17 -41.84 -19.03
C LEU A 434 9.15 -42.26 -20.50
N GLY A 435 10.24 -42.77 -21.04
CA GLY A 435 10.31 -43.37 -22.36
C GLY A 435 9.34 -44.53 -22.56
N ARG A 436 9.24 -45.45 -21.58
CA ARG A 436 8.25 -46.54 -21.57
C ARG A 436 6.81 -46.06 -21.54
N ARG A 437 6.48 -44.98 -20.81
CA ARG A 437 5.13 -44.40 -20.79
C ARG A 437 4.74 -43.71 -22.10
N SER A 438 5.71 -43.11 -22.80
CA SER A 438 5.47 -42.52 -24.14
C SER A 438 5.24 -43.56 -25.19
N ALA A 439 5.96 -44.70 -25.14
CA ALA A 439 5.80 -45.83 -26.07
C ALA A 439 4.49 -46.60 -25.85
N ALA A 440 3.97 -46.61 -24.62
CA ALA A 440 2.71 -47.29 -24.27
C ALA A 440 1.43 -46.48 -24.56
N ARG A 441 1.53 -45.23 -25.02
CA ARG A 441 0.35 -44.48 -25.51
C ARG A 441 0.10 -44.87 -26.98
N PRO A 442 -1.02 -45.54 -27.32
CA PRO A 442 -1.33 -45.88 -28.70
C PRO A 442 -1.41 -44.57 -29.51
N ARG A 443 -0.59 -44.48 -30.57
CA ARG A 443 -0.74 -43.47 -31.60
C ARG A 443 -2.17 -43.57 -32.11
N LYS A 444 -3.01 -42.59 -31.88
CA LYS A 444 -4.25 -42.40 -32.61
C LYS A 444 -3.88 -42.30 -34.10
N VAL A 445 -3.99 -43.38 -34.80
CA VAL A 445 -3.89 -43.43 -36.25
C VAL A 445 -5.01 -42.56 -36.80
N ALA A 446 -4.67 -41.43 -37.37
CA ALA A 446 -5.59 -40.63 -38.17
C ALA A 446 -5.99 -41.49 -39.37
N LYS A 447 -7.21 -42.04 -39.38
CA LYS A 447 -7.82 -42.62 -40.57
C LYS A 447 -7.88 -41.55 -41.65
N ARG A 448 -7.01 -41.67 -42.66
CA ARG A 448 -7.16 -41.00 -43.93
C ARG A 448 -8.44 -41.54 -44.57
N GLY A 449 -9.50 -40.77 -44.54
CA GLY A 449 -10.69 -40.96 -45.36
C GLY A 449 -10.39 -40.50 -46.77
N THR A 450 -10.55 -41.44 -47.70
CA THR A 450 -10.45 -41.32 -49.12
C THR A 450 -11.36 -40.25 -49.71
N THR A 451 -10.77 -39.50 -50.61
CA THR A 451 -11.32 -38.61 -51.64
C THR A 451 -12.71 -38.98 -52.16
N ARG A 452 -13.61 -38.02 -52.17
CA ARG A 452 -14.60 -37.85 -53.27
C ARG A 452 -14.69 -36.38 -53.67
N SER A 453 -14.24 -36.13 -54.85
CA SER A 453 -14.44 -34.94 -55.68
C SER A 453 -15.90 -34.65 -55.87
N THR A 454 -16.38 -33.46 -55.61
CA THR A 454 -17.46 -32.85 -56.35
C THR A 454 -17.32 -31.34 -56.35
N THR A 455 -17.13 -30.81 -57.54
CA THR A 455 -17.19 -29.41 -57.93
C THR A 455 -18.51 -28.76 -57.55
N ALA A 456 -18.48 -27.58 -56.90
CA ALA A 456 -19.51 -26.54 -57.13
C ALA A 456 -19.07 -25.18 -56.60
N LYS A 457 -18.88 -24.29 -57.53
CA LYS A 457 -19.16 -22.83 -57.60
C LYS A 457 -18.99 -21.95 -56.35
N SER A 458 -18.01 -21.09 -56.52
CA SER A 458 -17.86 -19.74 -55.99
C SER A 458 -19.16 -18.93 -55.95
N THR A 459 -19.48 -18.38 -54.79
CA THR A 459 -20.23 -17.12 -54.71
C THR A 459 -19.65 -16.29 -53.54
N LYS A 460 -18.97 -15.22 -53.93
CA LYS A 460 -18.56 -14.14 -53.02
C LYS A 460 -19.82 -13.42 -52.51
N ALA A 461 -20.04 -13.38 -51.22
CA ALA A 461 -20.91 -12.40 -50.58
C ALA A 461 -20.03 -11.43 -49.78
N SER A 462 -19.96 -10.20 -50.25
CA SER A 462 -19.35 -9.07 -49.61
C SER A 462 -20.24 -8.60 -48.46
N LEU A 463 -19.67 -8.42 -47.28
CA LEU A 463 -20.30 -7.70 -46.18
C LEU A 463 -20.14 -6.19 -46.43
N PRO A 464 -21.18 -5.37 -46.17
CA PRO A 464 -21.11 -3.92 -46.33
C PRO A 464 -20.40 -3.27 -45.13
N ALA A 465 -19.66 -2.19 -45.44
CA ALA A 465 -19.02 -1.32 -44.49
C ALA A 465 -20.07 -0.50 -43.71
N PRO A 466 -19.79 -0.09 -42.43
CA PRO A 466 -20.68 0.80 -41.72
C PRO A 466 -20.55 2.25 -42.20
N GLU A 467 -21.70 2.89 -42.40
CA GLU A 467 -21.85 4.29 -42.75
C GLU A 467 -21.44 5.20 -41.59
N PRO A 468 -20.96 6.44 -41.85
CA PRO A 468 -20.58 7.41 -40.82
C PRO A 468 -21.82 8.11 -40.23
N SER A 469 -21.96 8.08 -38.90
CA SER A 469 -22.97 8.80 -38.16
C SER A 469 -22.80 10.32 -38.31
N SER A 470 -23.88 10.96 -38.75
CA SER A 470 -24.06 12.40 -38.86
C SER A 470 -23.91 13.13 -37.50
N ILE A 471 -23.05 14.14 -37.51
CA ILE A 471 -22.86 15.11 -36.45
C ILE A 471 -24.06 16.07 -36.46
N LEU A 472 -24.83 16.11 -35.36
CA LEU A 472 -25.80 17.17 -35.07
C LEU A 472 -25.09 18.36 -34.41
N PRO A 473 -25.42 19.61 -34.79
CA PRO A 473 -24.82 20.81 -34.20
C PRO A 473 -25.41 21.11 -32.80
N PRO A 474 -24.66 21.84 -31.95
CA PRO A 474 -25.10 22.12 -30.57
C PRO A 474 -26.26 23.13 -30.53
N ALA A 475 -27.22 22.84 -29.64
CA ALA A 475 -28.35 23.74 -29.37
C ALA A 475 -27.90 25.03 -28.67
N SER A 476 -28.46 26.15 -29.14
CA SER A 476 -28.26 27.50 -28.62
C SER A 476 -28.88 27.66 -27.21
N PRO A 477 -28.33 28.52 -26.34
CA PRO A 477 -28.87 28.77 -25.02
C PRO A 477 -30.18 29.58 -25.04
N PRO A 478 -31.07 29.38 -24.07
CA PRO A 478 -32.33 30.16 -24.01
C PRO A 478 -32.09 31.58 -23.54
N THR A 479 -32.76 32.46 -24.23
CA THR A 479 -32.82 33.90 -24.05
C THR A 479 -33.40 34.29 -22.70
N ARG A 480 -32.75 35.19 -21.99
CA ARG A 480 -33.20 35.90 -20.80
C ARG A 480 -34.52 36.69 -21.09
N ALA A 481 -35.56 36.38 -20.36
CA ALA A 481 -36.72 37.29 -20.26
C ALA A 481 -36.54 38.19 -19.03
N LEU A 482 -36.65 39.49 -19.29
CA LEU A 482 -36.67 40.58 -18.32
C LEU A 482 -38.10 40.79 -17.77
N HIS A 483 -38.17 40.96 -16.42
CA HIS A 483 -39.05 41.89 -15.68
C HIS A 483 -40.57 41.59 -15.54
N PRO A 484 -41.24 42.19 -14.55
CA PRO A 484 -40.90 43.34 -13.68
C PRO A 484 -41.21 43.20 -12.17
N GLU A 485 -40.73 44.19 -11.42
CA GLU A 485 -41.02 44.59 -10.04
C GLU A 485 -42.49 44.63 -9.65
N ARG A 486 -42.81 44.37 -8.35
CA ARG A 486 -43.56 45.20 -7.37
C ARG A 486 -43.92 44.32 -6.16
N GLN A 487 -43.61 44.68 -5.07
CA GLN A 487 -43.90 45.35 -3.81
C GLN A 487 -43.20 44.64 -2.66
#